data_103ae1d6c2c5b8262cac6401aca776a6
#
_entry.id   103ae1d6c2c5b8262cac6401aca776a6
#
_cell.length_a   1.000
_cell.length_b   1.000
_cell.length_c   1.000
_cell.angle_alpha   90.00
_cell.angle_beta   90.00
_cell.angle_gamma   90.00
#
_symmetry.space_group_name_H-M   'P 1'
#
loop_
_entity.id
_entity.type
_entity.pdbx_description
1 polymer ?
#
loop_
_entity_poly.entity_id
_entity_poly.type
_entity_poly.pdbx_seq_one_letter_code
_entity_poly.pdbx_strand_id
1 'polypeptide(L)'
;IVPRRGFSCSQLAMPFLKDKLKTFHNFASSTLETIYTPSRLAESKKYEVNTLEHSVLMNEAGHFKLINLPREAQIAPSFGSELIDIDDDGVLDIILAHNFFSPQRETGRMDGGLSLALKGNGDCTYTPLPHSVSGISISGDTRRVIAIDLDGNGIKEIAFAQNNGPMIIYSKKR
;
A
#
# COMPACT_ATOMS: atom_id res chain seq x y z
N ILE A 1 9.69 -25.16 4.57
CA ILE A 1 9.03 -23.85 4.84
C ILE A 1 9.16 -23.58 6.33
N VAL A 2 9.63 -22.41 6.69
CA VAL A 2 9.80 -21.96 8.09
C VAL A 2 8.84 -20.80 8.39
N PRO A 3 8.36 -20.66 9.65
CA PRO A 3 7.48 -19.55 10.01
C PRO A 3 8.24 -18.22 9.97
N ARG A 4 7.64 -17.20 9.36
CA ARG A 4 8.18 -15.82 9.41
C ARG A 4 7.71 -15.05 10.64
N ARG A 5 6.56 -15.44 11.22
CA ARG A 5 6.01 -14.79 12.40
C ARG A 5 6.72 -15.30 13.65
N GLY A 6 7.06 -14.38 14.56
CA GLY A 6 7.76 -14.72 15.80
C GLY A 6 6.94 -15.61 16.75
N PHE A 7 7.65 -16.35 17.63
CA PHE A 7 7.01 -17.27 18.57
C PHE A 7 6.05 -16.58 19.53
N SER A 8 6.38 -15.38 20.01
CA SER A 8 5.51 -14.60 20.92
C SER A 8 4.12 -14.37 20.33
N CYS A 9 4.04 -13.91 19.08
CA CYS A 9 2.77 -13.70 18.40
C CYS A 9 2.05 -15.01 18.09
N SER A 10 2.80 -16.02 17.66
CA SER A 10 2.24 -17.32 17.29
C SER A 10 1.62 -18.03 18.49
N GLN A 11 2.26 -18.00 19.67
CA GLN A 11 1.73 -18.61 20.90
C GLN A 11 0.53 -17.85 21.49
N LEU A 12 0.41 -16.53 21.27
CA LEU A 12 -0.78 -15.77 21.68
C LEU A 12 -2.00 -16.16 20.84
N ALA A 13 -1.81 -16.35 19.55
CA ALA A 13 -2.88 -16.80 18.65
C ALA A 13 -3.21 -18.29 18.80
N MET A 14 -2.21 -19.10 19.16
CA MET A 14 -2.31 -20.58 19.27
C MET A 14 -1.59 -21.04 20.54
N PRO A 15 -2.26 -21.00 21.72
CA PRO A 15 -1.63 -21.27 23.02
C PRO A 15 -0.93 -22.63 23.13
N PHE A 16 -1.42 -23.66 22.42
CA PHE A 16 -0.83 -24.99 22.42
C PHE A 16 0.64 -25.02 21.94
N LEU A 17 1.09 -24.01 21.20
CA LEU A 17 2.48 -23.91 20.72
C LEU A 17 3.46 -23.70 21.87
N LYS A 18 3.05 -23.02 22.94
CA LYS A 18 3.86 -22.81 24.13
C LYS A 18 4.26 -24.14 24.78
N ASP A 19 3.30 -25.05 24.92
CA ASP A 19 3.53 -26.34 25.55
C ASP A 19 4.29 -27.32 24.61
N LYS A 20 4.00 -27.21 23.32
CA LYS A 20 4.64 -28.10 22.30
C LYS A 20 6.11 -27.73 22.06
N LEU A 21 6.43 -26.46 21.90
CA LEU A 21 7.76 -26.02 21.45
C LEU A 21 8.64 -25.44 22.58
N LYS A 22 8.02 -24.95 23.65
CA LYS A 22 8.63 -24.50 24.92
C LYS A 22 9.60 -23.32 24.81
N THR A 23 10.45 -23.26 23.78
CA THR A 23 11.49 -22.24 23.64
C THR A 23 11.44 -21.54 22.27
N PHE A 24 11.99 -20.32 22.23
CA PHE A 24 12.17 -19.57 20.97
C PHE A 24 13.07 -20.32 19.99
N HIS A 25 14.13 -20.97 20.49
CA HIS A 25 15.04 -21.74 19.65
C HIS A 25 14.32 -22.91 18.97
N ASN A 26 13.53 -23.69 19.72
CA ASN A 26 12.78 -24.81 19.15
C ASN A 26 11.77 -24.35 18.09
N PHE A 27 11.11 -23.20 18.33
CA PHE A 27 10.21 -22.63 17.33
C PHE A 27 10.96 -22.18 16.07
N ALA A 28 12.08 -21.47 16.21
CA ALA A 28 12.87 -20.97 15.10
C ALA A 28 13.48 -22.06 14.23
N SER A 29 13.83 -23.21 14.84
CA SER A 29 14.36 -24.37 14.12
C SER A 29 13.30 -25.35 13.58
N SER A 30 12.00 -25.10 13.86
CA SER A 30 10.90 -25.96 13.44
C SER A 30 10.43 -25.65 12.02
N THR A 31 10.02 -26.69 11.29
CA THR A 31 9.26 -26.55 10.04
C THR A 31 7.76 -26.42 10.30
N LEU A 32 6.97 -26.05 9.29
CA LEU A 32 5.51 -26.00 9.43
C LEU A 32 4.92 -27.36 9.76
N GLU A 33 5.47 -28.46 9.20
CA GLU A 33 5.02 -29.82 9.47
C GLU A 33 5.30 -30.21 10.92
N THR A 34 6.41 -29.76 11.49
CA THR A 34 6.73 -29.98 12.92
C THR A 34 5.79 -29.20 13.82
N ILE A 35 5.43 -27.97 13.44
CA ILE A 35 4.53 -27.10 14.22
C ILE A 35 3.10 -27.62 14.16
N TYR A 36 2.55 -27.88 12.96
CA TYR A 36 1.12 -28.13 12.74
C TYR A 36 0.72 -29.57 12.45
N THR A 37 1.64 -30.45 12.20
CA THR A 37 1.45 -31.83 11.68
C THR A 37 0.95 -31.86 10.21
N PRO A 38 1.34 -32.90 9.45
CA PRO A 38 0.94 -33.02 8.03
C PRO A 38 -0.59 -33.07 7.84
N SER A 39 -1.34 -33.74 8.73
CA SER A 39 -2.79 -33.86 8.64
C SER A 39 -3.49 -32.50 8.77
N ARG A 40 -3.10 -31.69 9.76
CA ARG A 40 -3.67 -30.34 9.94
C ARG A 40 -3.32 -29.39 8.78
N LEU A 41 -2.13 -29.52 8.21
CA LEU A 41 -1.74 -28.74 7.03
C LEU A 41 -2.54 -29.13 5.79
N ALA A 42 -2.82 -30.43 5.61
CA ALA A 42 -3.65 -30.89 4.50
C ALA A 42 -5.10 -30.38 4.57
N GLU A 43 -5.64 -30.19 5.78
CA GLU A 43 -6.99 -29.65 6.01
C GLU A 43 -7.03 -28.11 5.99
N SER A 44 -5.87 -27.44 6.04
CA SER A 44 -5.81 -25.98 6.10
C SER A 44 -6.03 -25.34 4.73
N LYS A 45 -6.70 -24.17 4.72
CA LYS A 45 -6.78 -23.35 3.52
C LYS A 45 -5.43 -22.71 3.25
N LYS A 46 -4.96 -22.85 2.02
CA LYS A 46 -3.73 -22.19 1.55
C LYS A 46 -4.11 -20.95 0.73
N TYR A 47 -3.52 -19.82 1.08
CA TYR A 47 -3.60 -18.58 0.33
C TYR A 47 -2.21 -18.20 -0.14
N GLU A 48 -2.13 -17.70 -1.35
CA GLU A 48 -0.88 -17.23 -1.95
C GLU A 48 -1.06 -15.79 -2.42
N VAL A 49 -0.03 -14.98 -2.25
CA VAL A 49 0.06 -13.61 -2.78
C VAL A 49 1.22 -13.60 -3.75
N ASN A 50 0.92 -13.33 -5.02
CA ASN A 50 1.90 -13.37 -6.10
C ASN A 50 2.39 -11.97 -6.51
N THR A 51 1.63 -10.93 -6.16
CA THR A 51 1.93 -9.54 -6.50
C THR A 51 1.74 -8.68 -5.24
N LEU A 52 2.77 -7.93 -4.89
CA LEU A 52 2.76 -6.99 -3.76
C LEU A 52 2.95 -5.54 -4.21
N GLU A 53 3.28 -5.33 -5.46
CA GLU A 53 3.51 -4.02 -6.05
C GLU A 53 2.19 -3.27 -6.25
N HIS A 54 2.22 -1.96 -6.04
CA HIS A 54 1.18 -1.07 -6.52
C HIS A 54 1.18 -1.10 -8.05
N SER A 55 0.02 -1.35 -8.64
CA SER A 55 -0.11 -1.61 -10.07
C SER A 55 -1.40 -1.04 -10.61
N VAL A 56 -1.45 -0.87 -11.92
CA VAL A 56 -2.66 -0.57 -12.68
C VAL A 56 -3.12 -1.82 -13.41
N LEU A 57 -4.42 -2.07 -13.42
CA LEU A 57 -5.04 -3.09 -14.27
C LEU A 57 -5.57 -2.42 -15.53
N MET A 58 -4.83 -2.56 -16.62
CA MET A 58 -5.26 -2.08 -17.94
C MET A 58 -6.25 -3.08 -18.55
N ASN A 59 -7.41 -2.59 -18.98
CA ASN A 59 -8.40 -3.41 -19.68
C ASN A 59 -8.13 -3.37 -21.19
N GLU A 60 -7.69 -4.49 -21.74
CA GLU A 60 -7.52 -4.71 -23.19
C GLU A 60 -8.65 -5.60 -23.72
N ALA A 61 -9.74 -4.99 -24.17
CA ALA A 61 -10.89 -5.69 -24.77
C ALA A 61 -11.45 -6.86 -23.89
N GLY A 62 -11.56 -6.63 -22.57
CA GLY A 62 -12.07 -7.60 -21.61
C GLY A 62 -11.00 -8.48 -20.96
N HIS A 63 -9.75 -8.35 -21.33
CA HIS A 63 -8.60 -8.95 -20.66
C HIS A 63 -7.86 -7.91 -19.83
N PHE A 64 -7.50 -8.25 -18.59
CA PHE A 64 -6.75 -7.35 -17.74
C PHE A 64 -5.26 -7.66 -17.79
N LYS A 65 -4.46 -6.62 -18.06
CA LYS A 65 -3.01 -6.66 -17.98
C LYS A 65 -2.54 -5.87 -16.77
N LEU A 66 -1.73 -6.50 -15.92
CA LEU A 66 -1.12 -5.85 -14.78
C LEU A 66 0.11 -5.06 -15.22
N ILE A 67 0.15 -3.78 -14.88
CA ILE A 67 1.29 -2.89 -15.15
C ILE A 67 1.74 -2.31 -13.82
N ASN A 68 2.96 -2.65 -13.39
CA ASN A 68 3.50 -2.15 -12.12
C ASN A 68 3.79 -0.66 -12.22
N LEU A 69 3.42 0.06 -11.17
CA LEU A 69 3.77 1.48 -11.02
C LEU A 69 5.28 1.64 -10.78
N PRO A 70 5.84 2.83 -11.05
CA PRO A 70 7.26 3.12 -10.82
C PRO A 70 7.71 2.85 -9.39
N ARG A 71 9.03 2.71 -9.21
CA ARG A 71 9.66 2.41 -7.91
C ARG A 71 9.25 3.40 -6.81
N GLU A 72 9.08 4.66 -7.14
CA GLU A 72 8.70 5.72 -6.21
C GLU A 72 7.30 5.47 -5.61
N ALA A 73 6.41 4.86 -6.37
CA ALA A 73 5.10 4.44 -5.89
C ALA A 73 5.15 3.26 -4.90
N GLN A 74 6.26 2.50 -4.89
CA GLN A 74 6.44 1.30 -4.05
C GLN A 74 7.10 1.59 -2.69
N ILE A 75 7.46 2.85 -2.42
CA ILE A 75 8.25 3.23 -1.23
C ILE A 75 7.45 3.03 0.08
N ALA A 76 6.14 3.26 0.02
CA ALA A 76 5.25 3.12 1.17
C ALA A 76 3.88 2.59 0.74
N PRO A 77 3.10 1.97 1.65
CA PRO A 77 1.72 1.58 1.35
C PRO A 77 0.89 2.77 0.90
N SER A 78 0.08 2.60 -0.15
CA SER A 78 -0.91 3.57 -0.59
C SER A 78 -2.32 3.04 -0.32
N PHE A 79 -3.10 3.78 0.46
CA PHE A 79 -4.48 3.44 0.81
C PHE A 79 -5.51 4.24 0.02
N GLY A 80 -5.09 5.27 -0.65
CA GLY A 80 -5.94 6.09 -1.50
C GLY A 80 -5.23 6.43 -2.81
N SER A 81 -5.99 6.40 -3.88
CA SER A 81 -5.56 6.87 -5.19
C SER A 81 -6.68 7.68 -5.83
N GLU A 82 -6.28 8.65 -6.63
CA GLU A 82 -7.19 9.47 -7.45
C GLU A 82 -6.64 9.56 -8.86
N LEU A 83 -7.54 9.45 -9.86
CA LEU A 83 -7.23 9.64 -11.26
C LEU A 83 -7.74 11.01 -11.69
N ILE A 84 -6.84 11.85 -12.14
CA ILE A 84 -7.14 13.22 -12.57
C ILE A 84 -6.10 13.65 -13.59
N ASP A 85 -6.51 14.40 -14.59
CA ASP A 85 -5.63 15.13 -15.49
C ASP A 85 -5.15 16.40 -14.76
N ILE A 86 -3.90 16.40 -14.27
CA ILE A 86 -3.34 17.48 -13.46
C ILE A 86 -2.87 18.66 -14.33
N ASP A 87 -2.34 18.36 -15.51
CA ASP A 87 -1.70 19.34 -16.39
C ASP A 87 -2.53 19.71 -17.63
N ASP A 88 -3.76 19.19 -17.72
CA ASP A 88 -4.75 19.42 -18.80
C ASP A 88 -4.24 18.92 -20.19
N ASP A 89 -3.44 17.85 -20.21
CA ASP A 89 -2.93 17.25 -21.45
C ASP A 89 -3.89 16.19 -22.05
N GLY A 90 -4.99 15.89 -21.36
CA GLY A 90 -6.01 14.91 -21.76
C GLY A 90 -5.69 13.48 -21.35
N VAL A 91 -4.58 13.24 -20.66
CA VAL A 91 -4.19 11.94 -20.11
C VAL A 91 -4.45 11.93 -18.60
N LEU A 92 -4.95 10.82 -18.07
CA LEU A 92 -5.16 10.70 -16.63
C LEU A 92 -3.86 10.41 -15.90
N ASP A 93 -3.58 11.23 -14.91
CA ASP A 93 -2.50 11.08 -13.94
C ASP A 93 -2.98 10.31 -12.71
N ILE A 94 -2.06 9.84 -11.87
CA ILE A 94 -2.38 9.19 -10.59
C ILE A 94 -1.83 10.02 -9.44
N ILE A 95 -2.68 10.29 -8.45
CA ILE A 95 -2.25 10.79 -7.14
C ILE A 95 -2.35 9.65 -6.14
N LEU A 96 -1.27 9.41 -5.39
CA LEU A 96 -1.19 8.39 -4.35
C LEU A 96 -1.10 8.99 -2.96
N ALA A 97 -1.91 8.47 -2.04
CA ALA A 97 -1.91 8.79 -0.62
C ALA A 97 -1.11 7.72 0.14
N HIS A 98 0.08 8.08 0.62
CA HIS A 98 1.06 7.17 1.19
C HIS A 98 1.03 7.10 2.72
N ASN A 99 1.74 6.10 3.24
CA ASN A 99 2.12 5.82 4.62
C ASN A 99 1.12 5.00 5.44
N PHE A 100 1.70 4.29 6.42
CA PHE A 100 0.98 3.50 7.40
C PHE A 100 1.68 3.56 8.74
N PHE A 101 1.17 4.40 9.65
CA PHE A 101 1.83 4.65 10.94
C PHE A 101 1.48 3.64 12.02
N SER A 102 0.35 2.96 11.90
CA SER A 102 -0.16 2.07 12.93
C SER A 102 -0.44 0.66 12.41
N PRO A 103 0.54 -0.02 11.78
CA PRO A 103 0.43 -1.44 11.51
C PRO A 103 0.52 -2.22 12.83
N GLN A 104 0.40 -3.54 12.77
CA GLN A 104 0.66 -4.36 13.93
C GLN A 104 2.09 -4.12 14.47
N ARG A 105 2.27 -4.26 15.78
CA ARG A 105 3.50 -3.89 16.49
C ARG A 105 4.78 -4.51 15.91
N GLU A 106 4.68 -5.73 15.43
CA GLU A 106 5.82 -6.49 14.88
C GLU A 106 6.26 -6.04 13.49
N THR A 107 5.38 -5.34 12.77
CA THR A 107 5.68 -4.86 11.41
C THR A 107 6.47 -3.55 11.42
N GLY A 108 6.21 -2.72 12.45
CA GLY A 108 6.80 -1.38 12.53
C GLY A 108 6.10 -0.36 11.61
N ARG A 109 6.41 0.89 11.82
CA ARG A 109 5.84 2.02 11.09
C ARG A 109 6.39 2.07 9.66
N MET A 110 5.52 2.32 8.69
CA MET A 110 5.85 2.48 7.28
C MET A 110 5.60 3.93 6.88
N ASP A 111 6.63 4.77 6.93
CA ASP A 111 6.54 6.22 6.77
C ASP A 111 7.55 6.80 5.76
N GLY A 112 8.01 5.97 4.82
CA GLY A 112 8.97 6.38 3.79
C GLY A 112 8.37 7.24 2.66
N GLY A 113 7.04 7.39 2.58
CA GLY A 113 6.37 8.12 1.51
C GLY A 113 6.06 9.56 1.86
N LEU A 114 5.96 10.41 0.83
CA LEU A 114 5.54 11.81 0.94
C LEU A 114 4.24 12.07 0.16
N SER A 115 3.44 11.06 -0.08
CA SER A 115 2.43 11.03 -1.13
C SER A 115 3.07 11.29 -2.50
N LEU A 116 2.40 11.05 -3.61
CA LEU A 116 3.06 11.09 -4.90
C LEU A 116 2.07 11.44 -6.01
N ALA A 117 2.52 12.27 -6.96
CA ALA A 117 1.88 12.45 -8.25
C ALA A 117 2.66 11.68 -9.32
N LEU A 118 1.96 10.97 -10.16
CA LEU A 118 2.50 10.21 -11.28
C LEU A 118 1.84 10.74 -12.56
N LYS A 119 2.63 11.28 -13.49
CA LYS A 119 2.14 11.70 -14.81
C LYS A 119 1.86 10.50 -15.69
N GLY A 120 0.67 10.48 -16.29
CA GLY A 120 0.29 9.48 -17.29
C GLY A 120 1.03 9.68 -18.62
N ASN A 121 1.46 8.59 -19.25
CA ASN A 121 2.13 8.62 -20.54
C ASN A 121 1.19 8.25 -21.72
N GLY A 122 -0.11 7.99 -21.43
CA GLY A 122 -1.12 7.65 -22.45
C GLY A 122 -1.20 6.16 -22.81
N ASP A 123 -0.30 5.34 -22.30
CA ASP A 123 -0.22 3.90 -22.53
C ASP A 123 -0.37 3.04 -21.25
N CYS A 124 -0.98 3.63 -20.20
CA CYS A 124 -1.07 3.07 -18.85
C CYS A 124 0.28 2.90 -18.14
N THR A 125 1.36 3.48 -18.66
CA THR A 125 2.61 3.69 -17.92
C THR A 125 2.60 5.09 -17.29
N TYR A 126 3.41 5.28 -16.25
CA TYR A 126 3.40 6.50 -15.45
C TYR A 126 4.81 6.94 -15.10
N THR A 127 5.03 8.24 -15.08
CA THR A 127 6.31 8.88 -14.73
C THR A 127 6.16 9.63 -13.41
N PRO A 128 6.98 9.37 -12.37
CA PRO A 128 6.92 10.11 -11.12
C PRO A 128 7.21 11.59 -11.31
N LEU A 129 6.34 12.44 -10.77
CA LEU A 129 6.59 13.88 -10.72
C LEU A 129 7.37 14.23 -9.46
N PRO A 130 8.50 14.93 -9.58
CA PRO A 130 9.22 15.44 -8.42
C PRO A 130 8.32 16.34 -7.56
N HIS A 131 8.48 16.32 -6.24
CA HIS A 131 7.73 17.17 -5.31
C HIS A 131 7.86 18.67 -5.62
N SER A 132 9.01 19.09 -6.16
CA SER A 132 9.23 20.47 -6.62
C SER A 132 8.37 20.86 -7.82
N VAL A 133 7.89 19.91 -8.60
CA VAL A 133 7.02 20.11 -9.77
C VAL A 133 5.55 19.96 -9.37
N SER A 134 5.19 18.86 -8.71
CA SER A 134 3.80 18.59 -8.29
C SER A 134 3.33 19.45 -7.12
N GLY A 135 4.26 19.96 -6.30
CA GLY A 135 3.97 20.63 -5.02
C GLY A 135 3.51 19.68 -3.92
N ILE A 136 3.17 18.42 -4.23
CA ILE A 136 2.64 17.46 -3.27
C ILE A 136 3.79 16.90 -2.43
N SER A 137 3.75 17.15 -1.11
CA SER A 137 4.73 16.64 -0.14
C SER A 137 4.06 16.48 1.22
N ILE A 138 3.55 15.28 1.50
CA ILE A 138 2.80 14.97 2.73
C ILE A 138 3.45 13.76 3.39
N SER A 139 4.08 13.97 4.54
CA SER A 139 4.72 12.94 5.35
C SER A 139 3.75 12.24 6.33
N GLY A 140 2.49 12.64 6.36
CA GLY A 140 1.47 12.11 7.26
C GLY A 140 0.96 10.72 6.89
N ASP A 141 0.18 10.11 7.79
CA ASP A 141 -0.52 8.85 7.57
C ASP A 141 -1.76 9.08 6.69
N THR A 142 -1.56 9.21 5.38
CA THR A 142 -2.57 9.62 4.41
C THR A 142 -3.41 8.44 3.97
N ARG A 143 -4.74 8.53 4.12
CA ARG A 143 -5.67 7.42 3.90
C ARG A 143 -6.56 7.58 2.69
N ARG A 144 -6.81 8.78 2.31
CA ARG A 144 -7.66 9.09 1.16
C ARG A 144 -7.14 10.31 0.43
N VAL A 145 -7.29 10.29 -0.88
CA VAL A 145 -7.15 11.45 -1.75
C VAL A 145 -8.37 11.52 -2.66
N ILE A 146 -8.84 12.72 -2.93
CA ILE A 146 -9.94 12.99 -3.88
C ILE A 146 -9.68 14.28 -4.62
N ALA A 147 -10.16 14.37 -5.85
CA ALA A 147 -10.22 15.58 -6.63
C ALA A 147 -11.67 16.12 -6.62
N ILE A 148 -11.85 17.31 -6.08
CA ILE A 148 -13.17 17.92 -5.87
C ILE A 148 -13.11 19.44 -6.04
N ASP A 149 -14.09 20.02 -6.71
CA ASP A 149 -14.28 21.47 -6.78
C ASP A 149 -14.91 21.95 -5.47
N LEU A 150 -14.09 22.51 -4.57
CA LEU A 150 -14.51 22.90 -3.23
C LEU A 150 -15.14 24.30 -3.18
N ASP A 151 -14.75 25.21 -4.08
CA ASP A 151 -15.21 26.60 -4.08
C ASP A 151 -16.19 26.92 -5.22
N GLY A 152 -16.52 25.94 -6.07
CA GLY A 152 -17.49 26.08 -7.16
C GLY A 152 -16.96 26.84 -8.36
N ASN A 153 -15.64 26.93 -8.51
CA ASN A 153 -15.02 27.70 -9.60
C ASN A 153 -14.77 26.86 -10.89
N GLY A 154 -15.13 25.58 -10.87
CA GLY A 154 -14.95 24.65 -11.98
C GLY A 154 -13.56 24.00 -12.03
N ILE A 155 -12.63 24.36 -11.14
CA ILE A 155 -11.29 23.77 -11.02
C ILE A 155 -11.27 22.88 -9.79
N LYS A 156 -10.83 21.63 -9.95
CA LYS A 156 -10.78 20.70 -8.84
C LYS A 156 -9.53 20.92 -7.99
N GLU A 157 -9.73 21.00 -6.68
CA GLU A 157 -8.67 20.85 -5.68
C GLU A 157 -8.41 19.38 -5.41
N ILE A 158 -7.19 19.08 -4.94
CA ILE A 158 -6.80 17.75 -4.48
C ILE A 158 -6.79 17.75 -2.95
N ALA A 159 -7.72 17.04 -2.35
CA ALA A 159 -7.86 16.95 -0.90
C ALA A 159 -7.35 15.62 -0.38
N PHE A 160 -6.46 15.67 0.62
CA PHE A 160 -5.90 14.50 1.31
C PHE A 160 -6.41 14.41 2.74
N ALA A 161 -6.98 13.26 3.09
CA ALA A 161 -7.36 12.96 4.47
C ALA A 161 -6.28 12.12 5.15
N GLN A 162 -5.85 12.56 6.33
CA GLN A 162 -4.85 11.89 7.15
C GLN A 162 -5.49 11.24 8.38
N ASN A 163 -4.95 10.09 8.78
CA ASN A 163 -5.28 9.47 10.05
C ASN A 163 -4.56 10.25 11.18
N ASN A 164 -5.32 10.76 12.17
CA ASN A 164 -4.81 11.62 13.24
C ASN A 164 -4.06 12.87 12.77
N GLY A 165 -4.44 13.43 11.63
CA GLY A 165 -3.84 14.64 11.08
C GLY A 165 -4.88 15.54 10.41
N PRO A 166 -4.50 16.79 10.08
CA PRO A 166 -5.37 17.70 9.36
C PRO A 166 -5.61 17.23 7.94
N MET A 167 -6.74 17.60 7.38
CA MET A 167 -6.96 17.53 5.93
C MET A 167 -6.05 18.55 5.24
N ILE A 168 -5.38 18.13 4.18
CA ILE A 168 -4.50 18.99 3.36
C ILE A 168 -5.13 19.15 1.99
N ILE A 169 -5.20 20.38 1.52
CA ILE A 169 -5.81 20.72 0.24
C ILE A 169 -4.77 21.43 -0.62
N TYR A 170 -4.62 20.95 -1.84
CA TYR A 170 -3.80 21.57 -2.88
C TYR A 170 -4.70 22.14 -3.96
N SER A 171 -4.50 23.42 -4.29
CA SER A 171 -5.17 24.09 -5.40
C SER A 171 -4.19 24.29 -6.55
N LYS A 172 -4.67 24.19 -7.78
CA LYS A 172 -3.87 24.48 -8.98
C LYS A 172 -3.48 25.96 -8.95
N LYS A 173 -2.18 26.23 -9.06
CA LYS A 173 -1.70 27.62 -9.14
C LYS A 173 -2.13 28.22 -10.47
N ARG A 174 -2.82 29.36 -10.41
CA ARG A 174 -3.19 30.17 -11.59
C ARG A 174 -1.99 30.88 -12.17
#